data_83fd5e0b97ea7263a674d799b4de5216
#
_entry.id   83fd5e0b97ea7263a674d799b4de5216
#
_cell.length_a   1.000
_cell.length_b   1.000
_cell.length_c   1.000
_cell.angle_alpha   90.00
_cell.angle_beta   90.00
_cell.angle_gamma   90.00
#
_symmetry.space_group_name_H-M   'P 1'
#
loop_
_entity.id
_entity.type
_entity.pdbx_description
1 polymer ?
#
loop_
_entity_poly.entity_id
_entity_poly.type
_entity_poly.pdbx_seq_one_letter_code
_entity_poly.pdbx_strand_id
1 'polypeptide(L)'
;MSFRHDRDPLLVDEPERAIATIHAAMDAGITLFDTADIYAPSWNTMGHNEALLGKAFHSWNGTAEQKAKIVLTTKAGITREEDGSSFGKSGRAASKSYLYRAVEASTYKMGLSKIPLWQHHRTDPSISYEEQFENVMTLKDHGYVSEIGLSNVNAEMLRYAIKTGGTPAQGGIISVQNEYSPNYRHWADVIDICTENGIAFLPWSPLAGGRNFKRLATGEIGSFASMAEAKGVSPYALTIAWHLAQFPTSIPIPGASRTSSILDSLEGTKIELTASEIAELNASCPTDTPLNDELLDIAKVGA
;
A
#
# COMPACT_ATOMS: atom_id res chain seq x y z
N MET A 1 -0.14 -7.35 -2.33
CA MET A 1 -0.64 -8.15 -3.45
C MET A 1 -2.14 -8.36 -3.32
N SER A 2 -2.95 -7.96 -4.28
CA SER A 2 -4.41 -8.14 -4.22
C SER A 2 -4.77 -9.49 -4.85
N PHE A 3 -4.83 -10.53 -4.05
CA PHE A 3 -5.34 -11.84 -4.46
C PHE A 3 -6.86 -11.85 -4.28
N ARG A 4 -7.55 -11.11 -5.11
CA ARG A 4 -9.02 -11.15 -5.15
C ARG A 4 -9.48 -12.32 -6.01
N HIS A 5 -10.37 -13.12 -5.48
CA HIS A 5 -11.01 -14.21 -6.19
C HIS A 5 -11.68 -13.77 -7.52
N ASP A 6 -12.23 -12.55 -7.56
CA ASP A 6 -12.85 -11.94 -8.74
C ASP A 6 -11.85 -11.54 -9.84
N ARG A 7 -10.55 -11.46 -9.53
CA ARG A 7 -9.51 -11.06 -10.49
C ARG A 7 -8.67 -12.21 -11.03
N ASP A 8 -8.38 -13.18 -10.20
CA ASP A 8 -7.63 -14.38 -10.58
C ASP A 8 -7.99 -15.55 -9.64
N PRO A 9 -9.02 -16.32 -9.96
CA PRO A 9 -9.45 -17.48 -9.16
C PRO A 9 -8.31 -18.46 -8.89
N LEU A 10 -7.41 -18.66 -9.85
CA LEU A 10 -6.30 -19.60 -9.73
C LEU A 10 -5.32 -19.26 -8.59
N LEU A 11 -5.23 -17.99 -8.17
CA LEU A 11 -4.36 -17.62 -7.05
C LEU A 11 -4.91 -18.07 -5.69
N VAL A 12 -6.19 -18.33 -5.59
CA VAL A 12 -6.82 -18.88 -4.38
C VAL A 12 -6.61 -20.38 -4.32
N ASP A 13 -6.75 -21.04 -5.48
CA ASP A 13 -6.66 -22.49 -5.60
C ASP A 13 -5.20 -22.98 -5.79
N GLU A 14 -4.29 -22.09 -6.26
CA GLU A 14 -2.87 -22.39 -6.53
C GLU A 14 -1.94 -21.45 -5.73
N PRO A 15 -1.86 -21.61 -4.40
CA PRO A 15 -1.00 -20.76 -3.57
C PRO A 15 0.49 -20.82 -3.95
N GLU A 16 0.93 -21.91 -4.60
CA GLU A 16 2.30 -22.10 -5.05
C GLU A 16 2.74 -21.03 -6.05
N ARG A 17 1.85 -20.61 -6.96
CA ARG A 17 2.15 -19.52 -7.92
C ARG A 17 2.35 -18.18 -7.19
N ALA A 18 1.54 -17.92 -6.20
CA ALA A 18 1.67 -16.70 -5.40
C ALA A 18 2.96 -16.73 -4.57
N ILE A 19 3.28 -17.85 -3.92
CA ILE A 19 4.52 -18.04 -3.18
C ILE A 19 5.72 -17.87 -4.09
N ALA A 20 5.73 -18.47 -5.29
CA ALA A 20 6.79 -18.31 -6.26
C ALA A 20 6.98 -16.87 -6.71
N THR A 21 5.88 -16.10 -6.86
CA THR A 21 5.94 -14.67 -7.17
C THR A 21 6.58 -13.87 -6.04
N ILE A 22 6.24 -14.17 -4.78
CA ILE A 22 6.81 -13.52 -3.59
C ILE A 22 8.30 -13.87 -3.46
N HIS A 23 8.68 -15.15 -3.63
CA HIS A 23 10.07 -15.57 -3.59
C HIS A 23 10.90 -14.87 -4.68
N ALA A 24 10.39 -14.81 -5.91
CA ALA A 24 11.08 -14.10 -7.00
C ALA A 24 11.29 -12.60 -6.70
N ALA A 25 10.33 -11.95 -6.03
CA ALA A 25 10.48 -10.58 -5.57
C ALA A 25 11.57 -10.44 -4.50
N MET A 26 11.61 -11.35 -3.51
CA MET A 26 12.64 -11.39 -2.47
C MET A 26 14.03 -11.67 -3.08
N ASP A 27 14.14 -12.62 -4.00
CA ASP A 27 15.39 -12.98 -4.70
C ASP A 27 15.90 -11.80 -5.55
N ALA A 28 15.00 -11.00 -6.09
CA ALA A 28 15.33 -9.79 -6.85
C ALA A 28 15.65 -8.57 -5.97
N GLY A 29 15.64 -8.71 -4.63
CA GLY A 29 16.04 -7.67 -3.69
C GLY A 29 14.91 -6.73 -3.25
N ILE A 30 13.65 -7.04 -3.51
CA ILE A 30 12.52 -6.31 -2.93
C ILE A 30 12.43 -6.63 -1.45
N THR A 31 12.37 -5.62 -0.61
CA THR A 31 12.41 -5.76 0.85
C THR A 31 11.12 -5.37 1.55
N LEU A 32 10.22 -4.60 0.91
CA LEU A 32 8.93 -4.20 1.49
C LEU A 32 7.79 -5.00 0.85
N PHE A 33 7.01 -5.70 1.67
CA PHE A 33 5.85 -6.48 1.24
C PHE A 33 4.61 -6.04 2.01
N ASP A 34 3.64 -5.50 1.28
CA ASP A 34 2.42 -4.91 1.82
C ASP A 34 1.21 -5.83 1.63
N THR A 35 0.46 -6.05 2.72
CA THR A 35 -0.81 -6.76 2.73
C THR A 35 -1.86 -6.05 3.60
N ALA A 36 -2.98 -6.69 3.88
CA ALA A 36 -3.99 -6.25 4.84
C ALA A 36 -4.85 -7.45 5.29
N ASP A 37 -5.43 -7.35 6.47
CA ASP A 37 -6.34 -8.35 7.03
C ASP A 37 -7.53 -8.64 6.12
N ILE A 38 -8.08 -7.58 5.50
CA ILE A 38 -9.25 -7.67 4.61
C ILE A 38 -8.95 -8.31 3.24
N TYR A 39 -7.67 -8.49 2.86
CA TYR A 39 -7.33 -9.07 1.55
C TYR A 39 -7.57 -10.58 1.54
N ALA A 40 -8.81 -10.95 1.26
CA ALA A 40 -9.31 -12.30 1.31
C ALA A 40 -10.43 -12.53 0.29
N PRO A 41 -10.72 -13.78 -0.13
CA PRO A 41 -11.83 -14.09 -1.02
C PRO A 41 -13.20 -13.73 -0.44
N SER A 42 -13.39 -13.90 0.88
CA SER A 42 -14.67 -13.71 1.56
C SER A 42 -14.48 -13.18 2.99
N TRP A 43 -15.56 -12.76 3.65
CA TRP A 43 -15.55 -12.23 5.00
C TRP A 43 -14.99 -13.22 6.04
N ASN A 44 -15.32 -14.51 5.90
CA ASN A 44 -14.87 -15.56 6.82
C ASN A 44 -13.46 -16.07 6.56
N THR A 45 -12.78 -15.53 5.55
CA THR A 45 -11.39 -15.85 5.19
C THR A 45 -10.44 -14.65 5.36
N MET A 46 -10.84 -13.64 6.13
CA MET A 46 -9.96 -12.51 6.45
C MET A 46 -8.61 -12.98 6.96
N GLY A 47 -7.53 -12.28 6.54
CA GLY A 47 -6.16 -12.71 6.81
C GLY A 47 -5.59 -13.74 5.81
N HIS A 48 -6.35 -14.14 4.79
CA HIS A 48 -5.88 -15.09 3.77
C HIS A 48 -4.57 -14.64 3.10
N ASN A 49 -4.50 -13.37 2.68
CA ASN A 49 -3.30 -12.83 2.05
C ASN A 49 -2.12 -12.68 3.04
N GLU A 50 -2.40 -12.39 4.30
CA GLU A 50 -1.40 -12.36 5.37
C GLU A 50 -0.79 -13.74 5.60
N ALA A 51 -1.62 -14.78 5.70
CA ALA A 51 -1.15 -16.16 5.86
C ALA A 51 -0.30 -16.61 4.64
N LEU A 52 -0.69 -16.23 3.44
CA LEU A 52 0.05 -16.53 2.22
C LEU A 52 1.42 -15.83 2.21
N LEU A 53 1.46 -14.55 2.59
CA LEU A 53 2.71 -13.80 2.68
C LEU A 53 3.63 -14.36 3.79
N GLY A 54 3.08 -14.68 4.95
CA GLY A 54 3.81 -15.34 6.04
C GLY A 54 4.39 -16.68 5.60
N LYS A 55 3.59 -17.54 4.95
CA LYS A 55 4.05 -18.84 4.40
C LYS A 55 5.20 -18.65 3.41
N ALA A 56 5.08 -17.67 2.50
CA ALA A 56 6.14 -17.38 1.54
C ALA A 56 7.43 -16.92 2.24
N PHE A 57 7.33 -15.99 3.20
CA PHE A 57 8.50 -15.51 3.95
C PHE A 57 9.22 -16.64 4.71
N HIS A 58 8.47 -17.48 5.41
CA HIS A 58 9.08 -18.56 6.20
C HIS A 58 9.68 -19.67 5.32
N SER A 59 9.09 -19.95 4.16
CA SER A 59 9.59 -20.97 3.22
C SER A 59 10.67 -20.44 2.25
N TRP A 60 10.97 -19.14 2.25
CA TRP A 60 12.00 -18.58 1.40
C TRP A 60 13.40 -19.00 1.87
N ASN A 61 14.27 -19.38 0.90
CA ASN A 61 15.63 -19.87 1.17
C ASN A 61 16.67 -18.75 1.36
N GLY A 62 16.23 -17.50 1.56
CA GLY A 62 17.12 -16.38 1.86
C GLY A 62 17.92 -16.59 3.16
N THR A 63 19.14 -16.05 3.19
CA THR A 63 19.98 -16.06 4.39
C THR A 63 19.33 -15.30 5.54
N ALA A 64 19.80 -15.50 6.77
CA ALA A 64 19.31 -14.77 7.93
C ALA A 64 19.47 -13.25 7.75
N GLU A 65 20.59 -12.81 7.14
CA GLU A 65 20.84 -11.40 6.82
C GLU A 65 19.84 -10.86 5.79
N GLN A 66 19.53 -11.63 4.75
CA GLN A 66 18.51 -11.25 3.76
C GLN A 66 17.13 -11.17 4.39
N LYS A 67 16.74 -12.18 5.20
CA LYS A 67 15.46 -12.19 5.91
C LYS A 67 15.31 -11.02 6.88
N ALA A 68 16.39 -10.61 7.52
CA ALA A 68 16.40 -9.46 8.44
C ALA A 68 16.12 -8.10 7.74
N LYS A 69 16.32 -8.02 6.42
CA LYS A 69 16.01 -6.83 5.62
C LYS A 69 14.56 -6.78 5.14
N ILE A 70 13.82 -7.89 5.25
CA ILE A 70 12.43 -7.95 4.78
C ILE A 70 11.50 -7.28 5.79
N VAL A 71 10.76 -6.30 5.32
CA VAL A 71 9.71 -5.62 6.08
C VAL A 71 8.36 -6.14 5.58
N LEU A 72 7.70 -6.92 6.44
CA LEU A 72 6.32 -7.35 6.20
C LEU A 72 5.39 -6.32 6.84
N THR A 73 4.52 -5.72 6.04
CA THR A 73 3.55 -4.73 6.53
C THR A 73 2.12 -5.22 6.31
N THR A 74 1.25 -4.92 7.25
CA THR A 74 -0.18 -5.19 7.13
C THR A 74 -1.01 -4.04 7.66
N LYS A 75 -2.31 -4.13 7.48
CA LYS A 75 -3.28 -3.08 7.79
C LYS A 75 -4.56 -3.69 8.37
N ALA A 76 -5.23 -2.95 9.25
CA ALA A 76 -6.61 -3.22 9.65
C ALA A 76 -7.38 -1.90 9.82
N GLY A 77 -8.70 -1.99 9.99
CA GLY A 77 -9.59 -0.84 10.09
C GLY A 77 -10.74 -0.88 9.07
N ILE A 78 -10.70 -1.82 8.12
CA ILE A 78 -11.81 -2.12 7.22
C ILE A 78 -12.42 -3.46 7.65
N THR A 79 -13.74 -3.50 7.87
CA THR A 79 -14.46 -4.73 8.19
C THR A 79 -15.27 -5.23 7.00
N ARG A 80 -15.59 -6.51 6.97
CA ARG A 80 -16.51 -7.11 6.00
C ARG A 80 -17.73 -7.64 6.70
N GLU A 81 -18.89 -7.39 6.08
CA GLU A 81 -20.16 -7.90 6.54
C GLU A 81 -20.35 -9.38 6.17
N GLU A 82 -21.10 -10.10 7.00
CA GLU A 82 -21.41 -11.53 6.82
C GLU A 82 -22.29 -11.80 5.59
N ASP A 83 -23.03 -10.79 5.12
CA ASP A 83 -23.89 -10.87 3.94
C ASP A 83 -23.14 -11.00 2.61
N GLY A 84 -21.81 -11.10 2.66
CA GLY A 84 -20.97 -11.20 1.47
C GLY A 84 -20.90 -9.92 0.65
N SER A 85 -21.26 -8.76 1.26
CA SER A 85 -21.16 -7.48 0.61
C SER A 85 -19.77 -7.27 -0.01
N SER A 86 -19.77 -6.75 -1.22
CA SER A 86 -18.56 -6.47 -1.97
C SER A 86 -17.65 -5.50 -1.21
N PHE A 87 -16.40 -5.46 -1.58
CA PHE A 87 -15.36 -4.60 -1.02
C PHE A 87 -15.77 -3.13 -0.82
N GLY A 88 -16.74 -2.61 -1.60
CA GLY A 88 -17.25 -1.24 -1.49
C GLY A 88 -18.32 -1.00 -0.42
N LYS A 89 -18.82 -2.05 0.23
CA LYS A 89 -19.80 -1.96 1.33
C LYS A 89 -19.22 -2.35 2.68
N SER A 90 -17.91 -2.44 2.79
CA SER A 90 -17.24 -2.81 4.03
C SER A 90 -17.38 -1.69 5.07
N GLY A 91 -17.62 -2.08 6.31
CA GLY A 91 -17.63 -1.16 7.45
C GLY A 91 -16.24 -0.66 7.82
N ARG A 92 -16.19 0.18 8.83
CA ARG A 92 -14.97 0.73 9.42
C ARG A 92 -14.94 0.40 10.90
N ALA A 93 -13.77 0.18 11.46
CA ALA A 93 -13.61 -0.02 12.89
C ALA A 93 -12.22 0.44 13.37
N ALA A 94 -12.20 1.33 14.34
CA ALA A 94 -10.97 1.85 14.93
C ALA A 94 -11.00 1.90 16.47
N SER A 95 -11.94 1.18 17.11
CA SER A 95 -11.93 1.05 18.56
C SER A 95 -10.68 0.28 19.03
N LYS A 96 -10.16 0.63 20.20
CA LYS A 96 -9.00 -0.01 20.79
C LYS A 96 -9.12 -1.55 20.83
N SER A 97 -10.27 -2.07 21.27
CA SER A 97 -10.51 -3.52 21.35
C SER A 97 -10.52 -4.22 19.99
N TYR A 98 -11.00 -3.55 18.92
CA TYR A 98 -10.93 -4.07 17.57
C TYR A 98 -9.49 -4.11 17.07
N LEU A 99 -8.76 -3.01 17.19
CA LEU A 99 -7.38 -2.90 16.69
C LEU A 99 -6.45 -3.94 17.34
N TYR A 100 -6.59 -4.17 18.63
CA TYR A 100 -5.81 -5.21 19.34
C TYR A 100 -6.08 -6.61 18.79
N ARG A 101 -7.36 -6.98 18.66
CA ARG A 101 -7.72 -8.29 18.08
C ARG A 101 -7.25 -8.44 16.64
N ALA A 102 -7.35 -7.37 15.84
CA ALA A 102 -6.90 -7.38 14.45
C ALA A 102 -5.39 -7.59 14.34
N VAL A 103 -4.60 -6.89 15.15
CA VAL A 103 -3.14 -7.03 15.14
C VAL A 103 -2.69 -8.40 15.65
N GLU A 104 -3.35 -8.95 16.69
CA GLU A 104 -3.06 -10.31 17.18
C GLU A 104 -3.38 -11.36 16.11
N ALA A 105 -4.52 -11.23 15.43
CA ALA A 105 -4.89 -12.12 14.33
C ALA A 105 -3.89 -12.04 13.16
N SER A 106 -3.48 -10.83 12.77
CA SER A 106 -2.48 -10.61 11.72
C SER A 106 -1.13 -11.23 12.09
N THR A 107 -0.68 -11.01 13.32
CA THR A 107 0.57 -11.58 13.86
C THR A 107 0.56 -13.11 13.79
N TYR A 108 -0.54 -13.73 14.23
CA TYR A 108 -0.75 -15.17 14.14
C TYR A 108 -0.77 -15.67 12.69
N LYS A 109 -1.54 -15.02 11.80
CA LYS A 109 -1.66 -15.41 10.39
C LYS A 109 -0.34 -15.32 9.63
N MET A 110 0.46 -14.32 9.93
CA MET A 110 1.77 -14.13 9.30
C MET A 110 2.87 -14.98 9.95
N GLY A 111 2.61 -15.62 11.08
CA GLY A 111 3.60 -16.41 11.83
C GLY A 111 4.73 -15.54 12.40
N LEU A 112 4.44 -14.30 12.77
CA LEU A 112 5.40 -13.35 13.32
C LEU A 112 5.24 -13.25 14.85
N SER A 113 6.29 -12.83 15.53
CA SER A 113 6.21 -12.46 16.96
C SER A 113 5.73 -11.03 17.16
N LYS A 114 5.90 -10.17 16.15
CA LYS A 114 5.56 -8.75 16.14
C LYS A 114 5.46 -8.27 14.70
N ILE A 115 4.50 -7.39 14.39
CA ILE A 115 4.37 -6.79 13.06
C ILE A 115 5.43 -5.68 12.90
N PRO A 116 6.31 -5.74 11.88
CA PRO A 116 7.34 -4.71 11.67
C PRO A 116 6.77 -3.32 11.37
N LEU A 117 5.79 -3.23 10.47
CA LEU A 117 5.05 -2.00 10.14
C LEU A 117 3.56 -2.32 10.04
N TRP A 118 2.76 -1.67 10.87
CA TRP A 118 1.31 -1.77 10.82
C TRP A 118 0.71 -0.42 10.42
N GLN A 119 -0.31 -0.45 9.57
CA GLN A 119 -0.93 0.76 9.06
C GLN A 119 -2.44 0.79 9.39
N HIS A 120 -2.94 1.93 9.85
CA HIS A 120 -4.38 2.16 9.96
C HIS A 120 -4.96 2.28 8.56
N HIS A 121 -5.75 1.29 8.13
CA HIS A 121 -6.14 1.13 6.73
C HIS A 121 -7.11 2.19 6.25
N ARG A 122 -8.14 2.49 7.07
CA ARG A 122 -9.12 3.55 6.84
C ARG A 122 -9.66 4.06 8.16
N THR A 123 -9.96 5.34 8.21
CA THR A 123 -10.58 5.95 9.38
C THR A 123 -12.01 5.47 9.55
N ASP A 124 -12.47 5.42 10.80
CA ASP A 124 -13.82 5.09 11.20
C ASP A 124 -14.59 6.41 11.45
N PRO A 125 -15.57 6.78 10.61
CA PRO A 125 -16.29 8.05 10.78
C PRO A 125 -17.21 8.08 12.01
N SER A 126 -17.38 6.97 12.71
CA SER A 126 -18.24 6.90 13.92
C SER A 126 -17.55 7.37 15.21
N ILE A 127 -16.23 7.52 15.19
CA ILE A 127 -15.45 8.07 16.31
C ILE A 127 -14.50 9.16 15.82
N SER A 128 -14.10 10.07 16.73
CA SER A 128 -13.22 11.19 16.35
C SER A 128 -11.87 10.69 15.82
N TYR A 129 -11.23 11.48 14.98
CA TYR A 129 -9.91 11.12 14.47
C TYR A 129 -8.86 11.06 15.59
N GLU A 130 -8.99 11.93 16.56
CA GLU A 130 -8.13 12.00 17.74
C GLU A 130 -8.16 10.69 18.54
N GLU A 131 -9.35 10.17 18.84
CA GLU A 131 -9.51 8.90 19.55
C GLU A 131 -8.95 7.73 18.74
N GLN A 132 -9.20 7.70 17.42
CA GLN A 132 -8.65 6.66 16.53
C GLN A 132 -7.13 6.68 16.55
N PHE A 133 -6.53 7.85 16.42
CA PHE A 133 -5.10 8.01 16.40
C PHE A 133 -4.45 7.59 17.73
N GLU A 134 -5.06 7.97 18.85
CA GLU A 134 -4.62 7.52 20.18
C GLU A 134 -4.70 5.97 20.28
N ASN A 135 -5.81 5.37 19.84
CA ASN A 135 -5.97 3.92 19.83
C ASN A 135 -4.89 3.22 18.97
N VAL A 136 -4.56 3.79 17.80
CA VAL A 136 -3.51 3.28 16.92
C VAL A 136 -2.14 3.34 17.60
N MET A 137 -1.79 4.45 18.23
CA MET A 137 -0.50 4.63 18.89
C MET A 137 -0.30 3.63 20.06
N THR A 138 -1.38 3.25 20.76
CA THR A 138 -1.28 2.24 21.83
C THR A 138 -0.78 0.87 21.34
N LEU A 139 -0.92 0.54 20.06
CA LEU A 139 -0.40 -0.70 19.50
C LEU A 139 1.15 -0.73 19.54
N LYS A 140 1.79 0.40 19.29
CA LYS A 140 3.25 0.55 19.37
C LYS A 140 3.70 0.61 20.83
N ASP A 141 3.05 1.39 21.66
CA ASP A 141 3.38 1.57 23.08
C ASP A 141 3.33 0.25 23.85
N HIS A 142 2.38 -0.62 23.53
CA HIS A 142 2.24 -1.94 24.15
C HIS A 142 3.05 -3.03 23.43
N GLY A 143 3.81 -2.69 22.41
CA GLY A 143 4.76 -3.60 21.76
C GLY A 143 4.16 -4.60 20.78
N TYR A 144 2.90 -4.42 20.34
CA TYR A 144 2.27 -5.28 19.33
C TYR A 144 2.87 -5.10 17.94
N VAL A 145 3.29 -3.86 17.64
CA VAL A 145 3.89 -3.48 16.36
C VAL A 145 5.19 -2.71 16.59
N SER A 146 6.11 -2.77 15.63
CA SER A 146 7.36 -1.99 15.74
C SER A 146 7.16 -0.56 15.31
N GLU A 147 6.50 -0.36 14.16
CA GLU A 147 6.27 0.94 13.56
C GLU A 147 4.83 1.12 13.14
N ILE A 148 4.40 2.40 13.11
CA ILE A 148 3.06 2.81 12.72
C ILE A 148 3.12 3.60 11.40
N GLY A 149 2.17 3.28 10.51
CA GLY A 149 1.83 4.08 9.35
C GLY A 149 0.34 4.40 9.29
N LEU A 150 -0.02 5.29 8.41
CA LEU A 150 -1.40 5.71 8.16
C LEU A 150 -1.76 5.40 6.70
N SER A 151 -3.04 5.22 6.42
CA SER A 151 -3.50 5.04 5.04
C SER A 151 -4.81 5.80 4.81
N ASN A 152 -4.93 6.41 3.62
CA ASN A 152 -6.12 7.16 3.24
C ASN A 152 -6.42 8.33 4.20
N VAL A 153 -5.42 9.12 4.49
CA VAL A 153 -5.50 10.32 5.34
C VAL A 153 -5.33 11.59 4.50
N ASN A 154 -6.01 12.66 4.89
CA ASN A 154 -5.80 13.99 4.33
C ASN A 154 -4.67 14.75 5.07
N ALA A 155 -4.35 15.95 4.59
CA ALA A 155 -3.28 16.78 5.16
C ALA A 155 -3.56 17.20 6.61
N GLU A 156 -4.82 17.46 6.97
CA GLU A 156 -5.22 17.85 8.31
C GLU A 156 -4.97 16.71 9.31
N MET A 157 -5.43 15.50 8.96
CA MET A 157 -5.18 14.28 9.72
C MET A 157 -3.69 13.99 9.90
N LEU A 158 -2.92 14.13 8.83
CA LEU A 158 -1.48 13.89 8.88
C LEU A 158 -0.76 14.91 9.76
N ARG A 159 -1.11 16.20 9.67
CA ARG A 159 -0.55 17.24 10.56
C ARG A 159 -0.89 16.96 12.03
N TYR A 160 -2.14 16.55 12.31
CA TYR A 160 -2.52 16.14 13.65
C TYR A 160 -1.68 14.96 14.14
N ALA A 161 -1.54 13.92 13.33
CA ALA A 161 -0.76 12.73 13.68
C ALA A 161 0.72 13.05 13.96
N ILE A 162 1.33 13.91 13.15
CA ILE A 162 2.72 14.36 13.35
C ILE A 162 2.84 15.19 14.64
N LYS A 163 1.91 16.13 14.87
CA LYS A 163 1.90 16.98 16.07
C LYS A 163 1.78 16.15 17.36
N THR A 164 0.97 15.11 17.34
CA THR A 164 0.64 14.31 18.53
C THR A 164 1.57 13.11 18.70
N GLY A 165 1.87 12.39 17.63
CA GLY A 165 2.66 11.16 17.66
C GLY A 165 4.13 11.34 17.23
N GLY A 166 4.45 12.45 16.59
CA GLY A 166 5.80 12.75 16.12
C GLY A 166 6.11 12.27 14.69
N THR A 167 7.27 12.70 14.20
CA THR A 167 7.89 12.29 12.95
C THR A 167 8.66 10.97 13.10
N PRO A 168 9.17 10.34 12.02
CA PRO A 168 10.04 9.16 12.13
C PRO A 168 11.23 9.36 13.05
N ALA A 169 11.88 10.53 12.99
CA ALA A 169 13.02 10.87 13.86
C ALA A 169 12.66 10.96 15.35
N GLN A 170 11.39 11.14 15.66
CA GLN A 170 10.85 11.21 17.02
C GLN A 170 10.21 9.88 17.46
N GLY A 171 10.30 8.83 16.63
CA GLY A 171 9.65 7.54 16.87
C GLY A 171 8.15 7.52 16.59
N GLY A 172 7.64 8.48 15.82
CA GLY A 172 6.23 8.63 15.45
C GLY A 172 5.84 7.87 14.17
N ILE A 173 5.09 8.55 13.31
CA ILE A 173 4.54 7.98 12.07
C ILE A 173 5.64 7.87 11.02
N ILE A 174 5.86 6.67 10.47
CA ILE A 174 6.92 6.43 9.49
C ILE A 174 6.44 6.36 8.04
N SER A 175 5.15 6.12 7.81
CA SER A 175 4.62 6.00 6.44
C SER A 175 3.19 6.52 6.30
N VAL A 176 2.87 6.99 5.11
CA VAL A 176 1.51 7.27 4.64
C VAL A 176 1.26 6.48 3.35
N GLN A 177 0.13 5.80 3.26
CA GLN A 177 -0.25 5.01 2.11
C GLN A 177 -1.57 5.50 1.53
N ASN A 178 -1.52 6.35 0.50
CA ASN A 178 -2.68 6.89 -0.21
C ASN A 178 -2.69 6.46 -1.68
N GLU A 179 -3.86 6.56 -2.35
CA GLU A 179 -3.95 6.33 -3.80
C GLU A 179 -3.14 7.39 -4.54
N TYR A 180 -2.21 6.95 -5.37
CA TYR A 180 -1.49 7.85 -6.26
C TYR A 180 -1.01 7.11 -7.50
N SER A 181 -1.31 7.70 -8.66
CA SER A 181 -0.96 7.12 -9.96
C SER A 181 -1.02 8.21 -11.04
N PRO A 182 -0.58 7.95 -12.27
CA PRO A 182 -0.79 8.87 -13.38
C PRO A 182 -2.25 9.31 -13.57
N ASN A 183 -3.21 8.43 -13.23
CA ASN A 183 -4.64 8.71 -13.34
C ASN A 183 -5.28 9.33 -12.09
N TYR A 184 -4.56 9.42 -10.97
CA TYR A 184 -5.11 9.90 -9.70
C TYR A 184 -4.03 10.61 -8.87
N ARG A 185 -4.11 11.94 -8.72
CA ARG A 185 -3.04 12.78 -8.14
C ARG A 185 -3.55 13.80 -7.12
N HIS A 186 -4.54 13.43 -6.30
CA HIS A 186 -5.20 14.37 -5.38
C HIS A 186 -4.41 14.74 -4.11
N TRP A 187 -3.28 14.10 -3.82
CA TRP A 187 -2.61 14.16 -2.51
C TRP A 187 -1.31 14.95 -2.52
N ALA A 188 -1.21 16.01 -3.34
CA ALA A 188 0.02 16.82 -3.42
C ALA A 188 0.42 17.39 -2.05
N ASP A 189 -0.54 17.93 -1.30
CA ASP A 189 -0.34 18.48 0.04
C ASP A 189 0.11 17.44 1.07
N VAL A 190 -0.42 16.23 1.00
CA VAL A 190 0.01 15.09 1.85
C VAL A 190 1.43 14.66 1.50
N ILE A 191 1.76 14.62 0.20
CA ILE A 191 3.09 14.25 -0.29
C ILE A 191 4.13 15.30 0.16
N ASP A 192 3.80 16.59 0.08
CA ASP A 192 4.66 17.67 0.55
C ASP A 192 4.95 17.52 2.05
N ILE A 193 3.93 17.29 2.87
CA ILE A 193 4.09 17.05 4.32
C ILE A 193 4.96 15.82 4.57
N CYS A 194 4.76 14.73 3.82
CA CYS A 194 5.58 13.52 3.95
C CYS A 194 7.06 13.83 3.65
N THR A 195 7.31 14.56 2.57
CA THR A 195 8.67 14.93 2.13
C THR A 195 9.36 15.82 3.16
N GLU A 196 8.68 16.84 3.67
CA GLU A 196 9.20 17.77 4.69
C GLU A 196 9.56 17.08 6.01
N ASN A 197 8.86 16.00 6.36
CA ASN A 197 9.02 15.32 7.64
C ASN A 197 9.76 13.97 7.54
N GLY A 198 10.26 13.59 6.37
CA GLY A 198 10.95 12.31 6.15
C GLY A 198 10.05 11.07 6.31
N ILE A 199 8.75 11.23 6.09
CA ILE A 199 7.75 10.15 6.14
C ILE A 199 7.68 9.48 4.76
N ALA A 200 7.79 8.15 4.71
CA ALA A 200 7.66 7.42 3.45
C ALA A 200 6.23 7.53 2.89
N PHE A 201 6.10 7.89 1.62
CA PHE A 201 4.82 7.86 0.93
C PHE A 201 4.72 6.59 0.07
N LEU A 202 3.72 5.76 0.34
CA LEU A 202 3.49 4.48 -0.33
C LEU A 202 2.30 4.61 -1.29
N PRO A 203 2.51 4.94 -2.56
CA PRO A 203 1.42 4.98 -3.54
C PRO A 203 0.75 3.61 -3.67
N TRP A 204 -0.52 3.48 -3.25
CA TRP A 204 -1.29 2.29 -3.62
C TRP A 204 -1.98 2.49 -4.98
N SER A 205 -2.25 1.40 -5.68
CA SER A 205 -2.69 1.41 -7.09
C SER A 205 -1.75 2.20 -8.03
N PRO A 206 -0.42 2.11 -7.91
CA PRO A 206 0.53 2.97 -8.63
C PRO A 206 0.42 2.84 -10.15
N LEU A 207 -0.11 1.73 -10.66
CA LEU A 207 -0.32 1.46 -12.08
C LEU A 207 -1.77 1.77 -12.52
N ALA A 208 -2.34 2.88 -12.03
CA ALA A 208 -3.70 3.35 -12.33
C ALA A 208 -4.83 2.40 -11.85
N GLY A 209 -4.56 1.57 -10.85
CA GLY A 209 -5.52 0.65 -10.26
C GLY A 209 -5.79 -0.59 -11.10
N GLY A 210 -6.29 -1.64 -10.43
CA GLY A 210 -6.39 -2.98 -11.03
C GLY A 210 -7.36 -3.14 -12.20
N ARG A 211 -8.18 -2.15 -12.51
CA ARG A 211 -9.04 -2.14 -13.69
C ARG A 211 -8.48 -1.29 -14.81
N ASN A 212 -7.66 -0.30 -14.48
CA ASN A 212 -7.17 0.72 -15.41
C ASN A 212 -5.72 0.51 -15.84
N PHE A 213 -4.96 -0.41 -15.24
CA PHE A 213 -3.54 -0.59 -15.56
C PHE A 213 -3.28 -0.85 -17.06
N LYS A 214 -4.21 -1.50 -17.77
CA LYS A 214 -4.10 -1.75 -19.22
C LYS A 214 -4.12 -0.44 -20.02
N ARG A 215 -4.78 0.60 -19.52
CA ARG A 215 -4.89 1.90 -20.18
C ARG A 215 -3.54 2.63 -20.27
N LEU A 216 -2.59 2.29 -19.39
CA LEU A 216 -1.20 2.77 -19.52
C LEU A 216 -0.55 2.23 -20.81
N ALA A 217 -0.77 0.96 -21.12
CA ALA A 217 -0.17 0.32 -22.30
C ALA A 217 -0.90 0.69 -23.61
N THR A 218 -2.18 1.08 -23.57
CA THR A 218 -2.95 1.50 -24.74
C THR A 218 -2.81 3.00 -25.07
N GLY A 219 -2.07 3.75 -24.24
CA GLY A 219 -1.91 5.20 -24.43
C GLY A 219 -3.13 6.05 -24.03
N GLU A 220 -4.09 5.45 -23.33
CA GLU A 220 -5.27 6.17 -22.83
C GLU A 220 -4.97 7.01 -21.57
N ILE A 221 -3.82 6.81 -20.95
CA ILE A 221 -3.36 7.57 -19.79
C ILE A 221 -2.02 8.22 -20.15
N GLY A 222 -2.07 9.46 -20.63
CA GLY A 222 -0.90 10.26 -20.92
C GLY A 222 0.08 9.66 -21.93
N SER A 223 1.29 10.18 -21.94
CA SER A 223 2.38 9.78 -22.85
C SER A 223 3.16 8.53 -22.39
N PHE A 224 2.66 7.77 -21.41
CA PHE A 224 3.40 6.63 -20.85
C PHE A 224 3.69 5.54 -21.88
N ALA A 225 2.75 5.19 -22.75
CA ALA A 225 2.94 4.17 -23.77
C ALA A 225 3.99 4.57 -24.81
N SER A 226 3.87 5.78 -25.36
CA SER A 226 4.79 6.28 -26.41
C SER A 226 6.22 6.50 -25.88
N MET A 227 6.36 7.04 -24.68
CA MET A 227 7.68 7.22 -24.08
C MET A 227 8.32 5.87 -23.71
N ALA A 228 7.54 4.91 -23.23
CA ALA A 228 8.02 3.57 -22.95
C ALA A 228 8.53 2.87 -24.22
N GLU A 229 7.79 2.99 -25.32
CA GLU A 229 8.21 2.48 -26.64
C GLU A 229 9.53 3.13 -27.10
N ALA A 230 9.64 4.44 -26.99
CA ALA A 230 10.86 5.17 -27.35
C ALA A 230 12.09 4.75 -26.51
N LYS A 231 11.88 4.38 -25.24
CA LYS A 231 12.93 3.90 -24.34
C LYS A 231 13.17 2.39 -24.40
N GLY A 232 12.35 1.63 -25.13
CA GLY A 232 12.45 0.16 -25.20
C GLY A 232 12.12 -0.55 -23.89
N VAL A 233 11.22 0.02 -23.08
CA VAL A 233 10.80 -0.51 -21.77
C VAL A 233 9.27 -0.71 -21.72
N SER A 234 8.77 -1.38 -20.69
CA SER A 234 7.32 -1.50 -20.53
C SER A 234 6.72 -0.19 -19.97
N PRO A 235 5.46 0.14 -20.32
CA PRO A 235 4.75 1.26 -19.71
C PRO A 235 4.60 1.15 -18.19
N TYR A 236 4.60 -0.07 -17.66
CA TYR A 236 4.50 -0.34 -16.23
C TYR A 236 5.82 -0.03 -15.52
N ALA A 237 6.94 -0.49 -16.05
CA ALA A 237 8.28 -0.15 -15.55
C ALA A 237 8.51 1.37 -15.61
N LEU A 238 8.15 2.03 -16.74
CA LEU A 238 8.24 3.47 -16.87
C LEU A 238 7.39 4.20 -15.80
N THR A 239 6.20 3.70 -15.51
CA THR A 239 5.33 4.28 -14.47
C THR A 239 5.95 4.16 -13.08
N ILE A 240 6.62 3.05 -12.76
CA ILE A 240 7.37 2.93 -11.50
C ILE A 240 8.53 3.91 -11.45
N ALA A 241 9.30 4.06 -12.54
CA ALA A 241 10.35 5.08 -12.63
C ALA A 241 9.82 6.49 -12.41
N TRP A 242 8.66 6.81 -13.01
CA TRP A 242 7.98 8.08 -12.80
C TRP A 242 7.62 8.32 -11.33
N HIS A 243 7.07 7.31 -10.62
CA HIS A 243 6.79 7.41 -9.19
C HIS A 243 8.04 7.73 -8.36
N LEU A 244 9.14 7.05 -8.65
CA LEU A 244 10.41 7.23 -7.93
C LEU A 244 11.03 8.60 -8.21
N ALA A 245 10.77 9.19 -9.38
CA ALA A 245 11.27 10.50 -9.77
C ALA A 245 10.42 11.68 -9.26
N GLN A 246 9.18 11.44 -8.79
CA GLN A 246 8.29 12.53 -8.34
C GLN A 246 8.75 13.16 -7.02
N PHE A 247 9.11 12.34 -6.05
CA PHE A 247 9.51 12.80 -4.72
C PHE A 247 10.39 11.76 -4.01
N PRO A 248 11.35 12.20 -3.17
CA PRO A 248 12.38 11.32 -2.61
C PRO A 248 11.83 10.29 -1.60
N THR A 249 10.64 10.52 -1.06
CA THR A 249 10.00 9.64 -0.08
C THR A 249 9.09 8.60 -0.72
N SER A 250 8.99 8.54 -2.06
CA SER A 250 8.11 7.63 -2.79
C SER A 250 8.58 6.18 -2.73
N ILE A 251 7.71 5.29 -2.28
CA ILE A 251 7.91 3.84 -2.29
C ILE A 251 6.67 3.20 -2.92
N PRO A 252 6.59 3.09 -4.26
CA PRO A 252 5.43 2.53 -4.93
C PRO A 252 5.26 1.05 -4.61
N ILE A 253 4.00 0.63 -4.37
CA ILE A 253 3.63 -0.75 -4.00
C ILE A 253 2.78 -1.42 -5.10
N PRO A 254 3.35 -1.74 -6.27
CA PRO A 254 2.63 -2.38 -7.35
C PRO A 254 2.13 -3.77 -6.94
N GLY A 255 0.85 -4.05 -7.23
CA GLY A 255 0.30 -5.39 -7.08
C GLY A 255 0.76 -6.31 -8.22
N ALA A 256 1.20 -7.51 -7.87
CA ALA A 256 1.57 -8.54 -8.85
C ALA A 256 0.96 -9.89 -8.51
N SER A 257 0.55 -10.63 -9.52
CA SER A 257 0.07 -12.01 -9.41
C SER A 257 0.94 -13.01 -10.19
N ARG A 258 2.00 -12.53 -10.85
CA ARG A 258 2.93 -13.31 -11.65
C ARG A 258 4.36 -12.81 -11.46
N THR A 259 5.31 -13.72 -11.48
CA THR A 259 6.75 -13.41 -11.40
C THR A 259 7.17 -12.38 -12.45
N SER A 260 6.74 -12.56 -13.72
CA SER A 260 7.08 -11.61 -14.79
C SER A 260 6.60 -10.17 -14.50
N SER A 261 5.42 -10.01 -13.87
CA SER A 261 4.88 -8.68 -13.58
C SER A 261 5.66 -7.95 -12.49
N ILE A 262 6.08 -8.66 -11.43
CA ILE A 262 6.86 -8.00 -10.37
C ILE A 262 8.28 -7.70 -10.80
N LEU A 263 8.89 -8.56 -11.60
CA LEU A 263 10.22 -8.31 -12.15
C LEU A 263 10.20 -7.17 -13.16
N ASP A 264 9.16 -7.08 -14.01
CA ASP A 264 8.97 -5.94 -14.90
C ASP A 264 8.82 -4.61 -14.13
N SER A 265 8.02 -4.60 -13.05
CA SER A 265 7.92 -3.42 -12.19
C SER A 265 9.27 -3.03 -11.57
N LEU A 266 10.10 -3.99 -11.20
CA LEU A 266 11.44 -3.74 -10.66
C LEU A 266 12.39 -3.12 -11.69
N GLU A 267 12.24 -3.42 -12.98
CA GLU A 267 13.03 -2.74 -14.03
C GLU A 267 12.86 -1.22 -13.99
N GLY A 268 11.72 -0.72 -13.49
CA GLY A 268 11.49 0.71 -13.28
C GLY A 268 12.52 1.40 -12.38
N THR A 269 13.15 0.67 -11.46
CA THR A 269 14.21 1.21 -10.59
C THR A 269 15.53 1.50 -11.33
N LYS A 270 15.68 1.02 -12.56
CA LYS A 270 16.87 1.18 -13.39
C LYS A 270 16.68 2.26 -14.46
N ILE A 271 15.47 2.77 -14.62
CA ILE A 271 15.13 3.76 -15.65
C ILE A 271 15.36 5.16 -15.08
N GLU A 272 16.28 5.88 -15.69
CA GLU A 272 16.48 7.30 -15.41
C GLU A 272 15.58 8.16 -16.30
N LEU A 273 14.88 9.11 -15.68
CA LEU A 273 14.05 10.10 -16.35
C LEU A 273 14.69 11.47 -16.22
N THR A 274 14.81 12.17 -17.34
CA THR A 274 15.24 13.57 -17.35
C THR A 274 14.11 14.48 -16.83
N ALA A 275 14.46 15.69 -16.37
CA ALA A 275 13.46 16.66 -15.94
C ALA A 275 12.43 16.98 -17.02
N SER A 276 12.85 16.98 -18.31
CA SER A 276 11.93 17.20 -19.45
C SER A 276 10.94 16.06 -19.62
N GLU A 277 11.39 14.80 -19.49
CA GLU A 277 10.52 13.63 -19.58
C GLU A 277 9.53 13.56 -18.41
N ILE A 278 9.98 13.88 -17.19
CA ILE A 278 9.09 13.99 -16.02
C ILE A 278 8.02 15.07 -16.25
N ALA A 279 8.41 16.25 -16.76
CA ALA A 279 7.48 17.34 -17.06
C ALA A 279 6.47 16.93 -18.15
N GLU A 280 6.92 16.25 -19.21
CA GLU A 280 6.04 15.73 -20.26
C GLU A 280 5.03 14.72 -19.71
N LEU A 281 5.49 13.72 -18.96
CA LEU A 281 4.60 12.74 -18.32
C LEU A 281 3.59 13.42 -17.40
N ASN A 282 4.03 14.37 -16.57
CA ASN A 282 3.15 15.12 -15.67
C ASN A 282 2.09 15.93 -16.40
N ALA A 283 2.46 16.61 -17.49
CA ALA A 283 1.55 17.39 -18.30
C ALA A 283 0.54 16.54 -19.08
N SER A 284 0.91 15.30 -19.40
CA SER A 284 0.05 14.36 -20.13
C SER A 284 -0.97 13.63 -19.26
N CYS A 285 -0.81 13.65 -17.93
CA CYS A 285 -1.72 12.98 -17.01
C CYS A 285 -3.08 13.70 -16.93
N PRO A 286 -4.20 12.98 -16.75
CA PRO A 286 -5.50 13.58 -16.48
C PRO A 286 -5.48 14.48 -15.23
N THR A 287 -6.20 15.59 -15.27
CA THR A 287 -6.30 16.56 -14.18
C THR A 287 -7.67 16.59 -13.50
N ASP A 288 -8.65 15.95 -14.10
CA ASP A 288 -10.07 16.00 -13.76
C ASP A 288 -10.62 14.67 -13.22
N THR A 289 -9.76 13.74 -12.86
CA THR A 289 -10.19 12.48 -12.23
C THR A 289 -10.88 12.80 -10.90
N PRO A 290 -12.15 12.41 -10.71
CA PRO A 290 -12.86 12.69 -9.47
C PRO A 290 -12.22 11.98 -8.27
N LEU A 291 -12.40 12.56 -7.07
CA LEU A 291 -12.07 11.89 -5.83
C LEU A 291 -12.82 10.54 -5.76
N ASN A 292 -12.12 9.53 -5.28
CA ASN A 292 -12.72 8.23 -5.02
C ASN A 292 -13.80 8.36 -3.94
N ASP A 293 -15.03 7.95 -4.23
CA ASP A 293 -16.19 8.06 -3.31
C ASP A 293 -15.93 7.40 -1.96
N GLU A 294 -15.16 6.31 -1.93
CA GLU A 294 -14.75 5.66 -0.68
C GLU A 294 -13.89 6.55 0.23
N LEU A 295 -13.31 7.64 -0.29
CA LEU A 295 -12.49 8.59 0.45
C LEU A 295 -13.29 9.79 0.96
N LEU A 296 -14.56 9.94 0.57
CA LEU A 296 -15.42 11.03 1.02
C LEU A 296 -15.88 10.85 2.48
N ASP A 297 -15.90 9.61 2.98
CA ASP A 297 -16.24 9.26 4.37
C ASP A 297 -14.99 9.29 5.29
N ILE A 298 -14.15 10.30 5.13
CA ILE A 298 -12.99 10.49 6.01
C ILE A 298 -13.47 11.14 7.33
N ALA A 299 -13.08 10.58 8.46
CA ALA A 299 -13.31 11.20 9.76
C ALA A 299 -12.68 12.60 9.81
N LYS A 300 -13.37 13.56 10.43
CA LYS A 300 -12.87 14.93 10.55
C LYS A 300 -12.03 15.07 11.81
N VAL A 301 -10.97 15.85 11.73
CA VAL A 301 -10.18 16.31 12.88
C VAL A 301 -11.00 17.38 13.61
N GLY A 302 -11.08 17.30 14.94
CA GLY A 302 -11.81 18.28 15.76
C GLY A 302 -13.34 18.16 15.69
N ALA A 303 -13.89 17.02 15.30
CA ALA A 303 -15.34 16.77 15.24
C ALA A 303 -15.92 16.31 16.57
#